data_c54b647c1671728640e24676dc827d83
#
_entry.id   c54b647c1671728640e24676dc827d83
#
_cell.length_a   1.000
_cell.length_b   1.000
_cell.length_c   1.000
_cell.angle_alpha   90.00
_cell.angle_beta   90.00
_cell.angle_gamma   90.00
#
_symmetry.space_group_name_H-M   'P 1'
#
loop_
_entity.id
_entity.type
_entity.pdbx_description
1 polymer ?
#
loop_
_entity_poly.entity_id
_entity_poly.type
_entity_poly.pdbx_seq_one_letter_code
_entity_poly.pdbx_strand_id
1 'polypeptide(L)'
;MTTATESLLGESNAFLEIIEQASRLAPLRKPVLIIGERGTGKELIAHRLHYLSDRWDQSFVTINCATLSESLLETELFGHEAGSFTGAAKRHQGRFERADGGTLFLDELATTSARVQEKLLRVIEYGEFERVGGAKALKVDVRLVCATNEDLPALADKGQFRHDLLDRLAFDVITLPPLRERREDILMLAEHFAHGMTRELGYPLFAGFSRKATQLLLDYPWPGNVRELKNVVERSLYRQGNPQLPLAELVLNPFDSPWRPRAAGKAAPVEIPALAAHAAPAAAQAAAPAHA
;
A
#
# COMPACT_ATOMS: atom_id res chain seq x y z
N MET A 1 -10.45 20.61 2.05
CA MET A 1 -9.04 20.32 1.74
C MET A 1 -9.04 19.46 0.50
N THR A 2 -8.81 20.04 -0.67
CA THR A 2 -8.69 19.34 -1.94
C THR A 2 -7.41 18.52 -1.88
N THR A 3 -7.56 17.21 -1.72
CA THR A 3 -6.47 16.26 -1.99
C THR A 3 -6.03 16.52 -3.42
N ALA A 4 -4.78 16.95 -3.58
CA ALA A 4 -4.15 17.06 -4.89
C ALA A 4 -4.39 15.72 -5.59
N THR A 5 -5.16 15.76 -6.67
CA THR A 5 -5.45 14.57 -7.47
C THR A 5 -4.11 14.05 -7.96
N GLU A 6 -3.61 12.97 -7.38
CA GLU A 6 -2.40 12.32 -7.86
C GLU A 6 -2.66 11.98 -9.33
N SER A 7 -1.96 12.65 -10.24
CA SER A 7 -2.15 12.45 -11.68
C SER A 7 -1.59 11.09 -12.08
N LEU A 8 -2.33 10.37 -12.93
CA LEU A 8 -1.83 9.18 -13.60
C LEU A 8 -0.70 9.61 -14.56
N LEU A 9 0.53 9.21 -14.25
CA LEU A 9 1.72 9.52 -15.02
C LEU A 9 2.36 8.23 -15.54
N GLY A 10 2.71 8.22 -16.82
CA GLY A 10 3.38 7.13 -17.50
C GLY A 10 3.30 7.31 -19.00
N GLU A 11 4.39 6.98 -19.69
CA GLU A 11 4.56 7.08 -21.15
C GLU A 11 4.94 5.72 -21.76
N SER A 12 5.25 4.72 -20.94
CA SER A 12 5.57 3.38 -21.41
C SER A 12 4.37 2.74 -22.13
N ASN A 13 4.63 2.00 -23.21
CA ASN A 13 3.58 1.34 -23.97
C ASN A 13 2.70 0.43 -23.10
N ALA A 14 3.32 -0.34 -22.19
CA ALA A 14 2.60 -1.21 -21.27
C ALA A 14 1.63 -0.43 -20.35
N PHE A 15 2.00 0.78 -19.92
CA PHE A 15 1.12 1.61 -19.11
C PHE A 15 0.02 2.28 -19.95
N LEU A 16 0.33 2.74 -21.15
CA LEU A 16 -0.63 3.36 -22.07
C LEU A 16 -1.73 2.38 -22.50
N GLU A 17 -1.40 1.10 -22.73
CA GLU A 17 -2.37 0.03 -23.01
C GLU A 17 -3.36 -0.13 -21.85
N ILE A 18 -2.88 -0.10 -20.60
CA ILE A 18 -3.73 -0.15 -19.41
C ILE A 18 -4.66 1.07 -19.32
N ILE A 19 -4.14 2.26 -19.60
CA ILE A 19 -4.94 3.49 -19.63
C ILE A 19 -6.03 3.43 -20.70
N GLU A 20 -5.73 2.88 -21.86
CA GLU A 20 -6.71 2.67 -22.93
C GLU A 20 -7.75 1.62 -22.54
N GLN A 21 -7.34 0.46 -21.99
CA GLN A 21 -8.26 -0.57 -21.50
C GLN A 21 -9.20 0.01 -20.44
N ALA A 22 -8.68 0.73 -19.45
CA ALA A 22 -9.49 1.39 -18.43
C ALA A 22 -10.50 2.38 -19.04
N SER A 23 -10.09 3.14 -20.06
CA SER A 23 -10.97 4.10 -20.73
C SER A 23 -12.12 3.41 -21.50
N ARG A 24 -11.84 2.26 -22.13
CA ARG A 24 -12.88 1.45 -22.82
C ARG A 24 -13.86 0.80 -21.85
N LEU A 25 -13.38 0.40 -20.65
CA LEU A 25 -14.21 -0.22 -19.61
C LEU A 25 -15.03 0.79 -18.81
N ALA A 26 -14.60 2.04 -18.77
CA ALA A 26 -15.21 3.07 -17.93
C ALA A 26 -16.74 3.26 -18.16
N PRO A 27 -17.27 3.29 -19.40
CA PRO A 27 -18.71 3.45 -19.64
C PRO A 27 -19.55 2.22 -19.25
N LEU A 28 -18.92 1.05 -19.05
CA LEU A 28 -19.63 -0.19 -18.75
C LEU A 28 -20.01 -0.24 -17.27
N ARG A 29 -21.22 -0.73 -16.97
CA ARG A 29 -21.71 -0.92 -15.60
C ARG A 29 -21.26 -2.23 -14.95
N LYS A 30 -20.38 -2.97 -15.63
CA LYS A 30 -19.88 -4.25 -15.16
C LYS A 30 -18.83 -4.06 -14.06
N PRO A 31 -18.67 -5.03 -13.15
CA PRO A 31 -17.53 -5.06 -12.23
C PRO A 31 -16.21 -5.06 -13.00
N VAL A 32 -15.19 -4.44 -12.42
CA VAL A 32 -13.82 -4.46 -12.96
C VAL A 32 -12.87 -4.90 -11.85
N LEU A 33 -12.02 -5.88 -12.17
CA LEU A 33 -10.97 -6.35 -11.27
C LEU A 33 -9.62 -5.76 -11.69
N ILE A 34 -8.91 -5.16 -10.74
CA ILE A 34 -7.58 -4.57 -10.95
C ILE A 34 -6.56 -5.41 -10.18
N ILE A 35 -5.64 -6.04 -10.90
CA ILE A 35 -4.57 -6.85 -10.31
C ILE A 35 -3.23 -6.14 -10.50
N GLY A 36 -2.36 -6.24 -9.51
CA GLY A 36 -1.00 -5.71 -9.60
C GLY A 36 -0.31 -5.67 -8.26
N GLU A 37 1.01 -5.67 -8.28
CA GLU A 37 1.82 -5.60 -7.08
C GLU A 37 1.48 -4.39 -6.21
N ARG A 38 1.89 -4.43 -4.95
CA ARG A 38 1.73 -3.28 -4.05
C ARG A 38 2.48 -2.07 -4.58
N GLY A 39 1.82 -0.89 -4.52
CA GLY A 39 2.44 0.36 -4.95
C GLY A 39 2.46 0.62 -6.45
N THR A 40 1.77 -0.18 -7.28
CA THR A 40 1.68 0.03 -8.75
C THR A 40 0.72 1.13 -9.18
N GLY A 41 -0.20 1.59 -8.28
CA GLY A 41 -1.17 2.64 -8.59
C GLY A 41 -2.59 2.13 -8.89
N LYS A 42 -3.00 0.95 -8.38
CA LYS A 42 -4.34 0.37 -8.59
C LYS A 42 -5.48 1.34 -8.26
N GLU A 43 -5.35 2.11 -7.18
CA GLU A 43 -6.33 3.10 -6.76
C GLU A 43 -6.53 4.22 -7.81
N LEU A 44 -5.45 4.67 -8.45
CA LEU A 44 -5.53 5.70 -9.51
C LEU A 44 -6.29 5.19 -10.74
N ILE A 45 -6.14 3.90 -11.08
CA ILE A 45 -6.94 3.27 -12.15
C ILE A 45 -8.41 3.18 -11.74
N ALA A 46 -8.72 2.85 -10.48
CA ALA A 46 -10.09 2.83 -9.98
C ALA A 46 -10.74 4.23 -10.05
N HIS A 47 -10.02 5.28 -9.67
CA HIS A 47 -10.46 6.66 -9.84
C HIS A 47 -10.73 6.99 -11.32
N ARG A 48 -9.82 6.61 -12.24
CA ARG A 48 -10.01 6.84 -13.67
C ARG A 48 -11.26 6.14 -14.20
N LEU A 49 -11.49 4.88 -13.83
CA LEU A 49 -12.69 4.12 -14.19
C LEU A 49 -13.98 4.82 -13.74
N HIS A 50 -13.96 5.43 -12.56
CA HIS A 50 -15.11 6.20 -12.06
C HIS A 50 -15.29 7.50 -12.82
N TYR A 51 -14.25 8.33 -12.95
CA TYR A 51 -14.33 9.65 -13.58
C TYR A 51 -14.63 9.61 -15.08
N LEU A 52 -14.30 8.53 -15.77
CA LEU A 52 -14.66 8.35 -17.18
C LEU A 52 -15.98 7.59 -17.39
N SER A 53 -16.72 7.25 -16.32
CA SER A 53 -18.00 6.56 -16.38
C SER A 53 -19.18 7.53 -16.43
N ASP A 54 -20.38 7.00 -16.74
CA ASP A 54 -21.63 7.73 -16.65
C ASP A 54 -22.02 8.17 -15.23
N ARG A 55 -21.22 7.72 -14.21
CA ARG A 55 -21.43 8.00 -12.78
C ARG A 55 -20.36 8.93 -12.20
N TRP A 56 -19.64 9.66 -13.04
CA TRP A 56 -18.50 10.50 -12.65
C TRP A 56 -18.84 11.58 -11.60
N ASP A 57 -20.08 12.05 -11.59
CA ASP A 57 -20.65 13.04 -10.65
C ASP A 57 -21.31 12.41 -9.41
N GLN A 58 -21.39 11.08 -9.36
CA GLN A 58 -21.96 10.33 -8.25
C GLN A 58 -20.91 9.98 -7.19
N SER A 59 -21.34 9.34 -6.10
CA SER A 59 -20.44 8.97 -5.01
C SER A 59 -19.36 7.96 -5.48
N PHE A 60 -18.10 8.25 -5.13
CA PHE A 60 -16.99 7.29 -5.17
C PHE A 60 -16.61 6.93 -3.74
N VAL A 61 -16.97 5.74 -3.31
CA VAL A 61 -16.74 5.25 -1.95
C VAL A 61 -15.63 4.23 -1.96
N THR A 62 -14.65 4.38 -1.06
CA THR A 62 -13.49 3.48 -0.98
C THR A 62 -13.46 2.74 0.35
N ILE A 63 -12.97 1.52 0.33
CA ILE A 63 -12.63 0.75 1.53
C ILE A 63 -11.46 -0.18 1.24
N ASN A 64 -10.51 -0.24 2.17
CA ASN A 64 -9.45 -1.24 2.14
C ASN A 64 -9.84 -2.40 3.08
N CYS A 65 -10.04 -3.59 2.50
CA CYS A 65 -10.52 -4.77 3.22
C CYS A 65 -9.51 -5.32 4.23
N ALA A 66 -8.21 -5.05 4.05
CA ALA A 66 -7.16 -5.54 4.94
C ALA A 66 -6.99 -4.71 6.22
N THR A 67 -7.58 -3.51 6.29
CA THR A 67 -7.39 -2.61 7.44
C THR A 67 -8.33 -2.87 8.61
N LEU A 68 -9.37 -3.67 8.40
CA LEU A 68 -10.43 -3.94 9.37
C LEU A 68 -10.47 -5.41 9.75
N SER A 69 -10.90 -5.70 10.99
CA SER A 69 -11.26 -7.07 11.35
C SER A 69 -12.47 -7.53 10.56
N GLU A 70 -12.66 -8.85 10.41
CA GLU A 70 -13.78 -9.42 9.63
C GLU A 70 -15.14 -8.86 10.03
N SER A 71 -15.44 -8.81 11.33
CA SER A 71 -16.72 -8.30 11.83
C SER A 71 -16.91 -6.80 11.57
N LEU A 72 -15.83 -6.02 11.68
CA LEU A 72 -15.86 -4.59 11.35
C LEU A 72 -16.02 -4.37 9.84
N LEU A 73 -15.31 -5.16 9.03
CA LEU A 73 -15.43 -5.08 7.57
C LEU A 73 -16.87 -5.38 7.13
N GLU A 74 -17.49 -6.42 7.67
CA GLU A 74 -18.88 -6.78 7.38
C GLU A 74 -19.83 -5.62 7.73
N THR A 75 -19.68 -5.03 8.92
CA THR A 75 -20.51 -3.91 9.36
C THR A 75 -20.26 -2.62 8.58
N GLU A 76 -19.03 -2.35 8.16
CA GLU A 76 -18.71 -1.21 7.32
C GLU A 76 -19.26 -1.37 5.91
N LEU A 77 -19.18 -2.56 5.32
CA LEU A 77 -19.70 -2.82 3.98
C LEU A 77 -21.23 -2.78 3.93
N PHE A 78 -21.88 -3.55 4.79
CA PHE A 78 -23.33 -3.81 4.73
C PHE A 78 -24.16 -3.02 5.72
N GLY A 79 -23.51 -2.32 6.69
CA GLY A 79 -24.21 -1.64 7.77
C GLY A 79 -24.73 -2.61 8.83
N HIS A 80 -25.30 -2.07 9.90
CA HIS A 80 -25.93 -2.86 10.96
C HIS A 80 -27.19 -2.19 11.52
N GLU A 81 -28.09 -2.99 12.04
CA GLU A 81 -29.25 -2.51 12.79
C GLU A 81 -28.90 -2.25 14.27
N ALA A 82 -29.67 -1.40 14.92
CA ALA A 82 -29.50 -1.15 16.35
C ALA A 82 -29.70 -2.46 17.15
N GLY A 83 -28.80 -2.72 18.09
CA GLY A 83 -28.86 -3.93 18.94
C GLY A 83 -28.28 -5.20 18.29
N SER A 84 -27.70 -5.14 17.10
CA SER A 84 -27.17 -6.32 16.39
C SER A 84 -25.94 -6.96 17.08
N PHE A 85 -25.21 -6.20 17.88
CA PHE A 85 -24.09 -6.68 18.71
C PHE A 85 -23.85 -5.73 19.90
N THR A 86 -23.03 -6.14 20.85
CA THR A 86 -22.67 -5.32 22.02
C THR A 86 -21.96 -4.05 21.58
N GLY A 87 -22.60 -2.89 21.76
CA GLY A 87 -22.10 -1.57 21.31
C GLY A 87 -22.84 -0.99 20.11
N ALA A 88 -23.71 -1.74 19.43
CA ALA A 88 -24.56 -1.25 18.33
C ALA A 88 -25.76 -0.44 18.84
N ALA A 89 -25.51 0.70 19.50
CA ALA A 89 -26.57 1.53 20.08
C ALA A 89 -27.50 2.17 19.02
N LYS A 90 -27.00 2.39 17.80
CA LYS A 90 -27.71 3.03 16.70
C LYS A 90 -27.49 2.25 15.41
N ARG A 91 -28.47 2.36 14.49
CA ARG A 91 -28.32 1.88 13.12
C ARG A 91 -27.16 2.60 12.42
N HIS A 92 -26.35 1.84 11.67
CA HIS A 92 -25.27 2.36 10.83
C HIS A 92 -25.52 2.03 9.35
N GLN A 93 -25.30 3.01 8.47
CA GLN A 93 -25.37 2.82 7.02
C GLN A 93 -24.02 2.30 6.49
N GLY A 94 -24.07 1.17 5.77
CA GLY A 94 -22.88 0.57 5.17
C GLY A 94 -22.41 1.32 3.91
N ARG A 95 -21.22 0.90 3.43
CA ARG A 95 -20.62 1.47 2.22
C ARG A 95 -21.46 1.23 0.98
N PHE A 96 -22.17 0.09 0.87
CA PHE A 96 -23.09 -0.17 -0.23
C PHE A 96 -24.25 0.83 -0.27
N GLU A 97 -24.83 1.17 0.86
CA GLU A 97 -25.88 2.19 0.91
C GLU A 97 -25.35 3.59 0.54
N ARG A 98 -24.14 3.91 0.95
CA ARG A 98 -23.49 5.21 0.68
C ARG A 98 -23.01 5.34 -0.76
N ALA A 99 -22.75 4.21 -1.43
CA ALA A 99 -22.32 4.14 -2.81
C ALA A 99 -23.48 3.96 -3.80
N ASP A 100 -24.74 3.95 -3.31
CA ASP A 100 -25.91 3.75 -4.16
C ASP A 100 -26.00 4.82 -5.27
N GLY A 101 -26.21 4.38 -6.50
CA GLY A 101 -26.11 5.20 -7.72
C GLY A 101 -24.69 5.46 -8.20
N GLY A 102 -23.65 5.19 -7.39
CA GLY A 102 -22.25 5.51 -7.63
C GLY A 102 -21.34 4.29 -7.83
N THR A 103 -20.11 4.42 -7.34
CA THR A 103 -19.07 3.39 -7.45
C THR A 103 -18.50 3.06 -6.07
N LEU A 104 -18.34 1.77 -5.77
CA LEU A 104 -17.65 1.27 -4.59
C LEU A 104 -16.32 0.63 -5.02
N PHE A 105 -15.23 1.15 -4.49
CA PHE A 105 -13.89 0.59 -4.67
C PHE A 105 -13.49 -0.24 -3.46
N LEU A 106 -13.24 -1.54 -3.70
CA LEU A 106 -12.77 -2.51 -2.72
C LEU A 106 -11.30 -2.81 -2.96
N ASP A 107 -10.42 -2.27 -2.11
CA ASP A 107 -8.98 -2.58 -2.17
C ASP A 107 -8.65 -3.80 -1.30
N GLU A 108 -7.60 -4.56 -1.68
CA GLU A 108 -7.14 -5.79 -1.03
C GLU A 108 -8.26 -6.84 -0.85
N LEU A 109 -9.06 -7.04 -1.92
CA LEU A 109 -10.25 -7.92 -1.92
C LEU A 109 -9.94 -9.35 -1.46
N ALA A 110 -8.75 -9.88 -1.77
CA ALA A 110 -8.33 -11.23 -1.41
C ALA A 110 -8.35 -11.51 0.10
N THR A 111 -8.31 -10.46 0.94
CA THR A 111 -8.32 -10.60 2.40
C THR A 111 -9.73 -10.80 2.99
N THR A 112 -10.77 -10.77 2.17
CA THR A 112 -12.16 -10.94 2.62
C THR A 112 -12.44 -12.36 3.06
N SER A 113 -13.21 -12.51 4.15
CA SER A 113 -13.67 -13.83 4.62
C SER A 113 -14.73 -14.45 3.71
N ALA A 114 -14.91 -15.76 3.80
CA ALA A 114 -15.93 -16.49 3.04
C ALA A 114 -17.35 -15.90 3.23
N ARG A 115 -17.66 -15.42 4.44
CA ARG A 115 -18.94 -14.78 4.76
C ARG A 115 -19.13 -13.45 4.04
N VAL A 116 -18.09 -12.63 3.99
CA VAL A 116 -18.11 -11.35 3.25
C VAL A 116 -18.21 -11.64 1.75
N GLN A 117 -17.47 -12.61 1.23
CA GLN A 117 -17.54 -13.03 -0.16
C GLN A 117 -18.94 -13.50 -0.58
N GLU A 118 -19.62 -14.26 0.28
CA GLU A 118 -21.01 -14.70 0.03
C GLU A 118 -21.98 -13.51 -0.08
N LYS A 119 -21.87 -12.53 0.81
CA LYS A 119 -22.70 -11.32 0.74
C LYS A 119 -22.37 -10.47 -0.49
N LEU A 120 -21.09 -10.34 -0.84
CA LEU A 120 -20.66 -9.65 -2.06
C LEU A 120 -21.29 -10.28 -3.32
N LEU A 121 -21.27 -11.61 -3.40
CA LEU A 121 -21.90 -12.34 -4.50
C LEU A 121 -23.38 -11.98 -4.65
N ARG A 122 -24.14 -11.96 -3.54
CA ARG A 122 -25.57 -11.58 -3.56
C ARG A 122 -25.78 -10.15 -4.08
N VAL A 123 -24.94 -9.20 -3.65
CA VAL A 123 -25.04 -7.81 -4.15
C VAL A 123 -24.75 -7.74 -5.64
N ILE A 124 -23.74 -8.46 -6.12
CA ILE A 124 -23.34 -8.45 -7.53
C ILE A 124 -24.43 -9.08 -8.42
N GLU A 125 -25.04 -10.17 -7.96
CA GLU A 125 -26.04 -10.90 -8.74
C GLU A 125 -27.43 -10.25 -8.73
N TYR A 126 -27.85 -9.79 -7.55
CA TYR A 126 -29.24 -9.35 -7.35
C TYR A 126 -29.40 -7.85 -7.04
N GLY A 127 -28.29 -7.15 -6.76
CA GLY A 127 -28.34 -5.76 -6.29
C GLY A 127 -28.96 -5.62 -4.89
N GLU A 128 -28.94 -6.70 -4.09
CA GLU A 128 -29.62 -6.76 -2.80
C GLU A 128 -28.71 -7.28 -1.69
N PHE A 129 -28.87 -6.76 -0.48
CA PHE A 129 -28.22 -7.27 0.73
C PHE A 129 -29.07 -6.98 1.98
N GLU A 130 -28.70 -7.60 3.08
CA GLU A 130 -29.27 -7.35 4.40
C GLU A 130 -28.19 -6.78 5.33
N ARG A 131 -28.58 -5.82 6.18
CA ARG A 131 -27.70 -5.33 7.25
C ARG A 131 -27.38 -6.43 8.25
N VAL A 132 -26.28 -6.29 8.95
CA VAL A 132 -25.95 -7.18 10.07
C VAL A 132 -27.02 -7.06 11.16
N GLY A 133 -27.61 -8.20 11.54
CA GLY A 133 -28.72 -8.25 12.51
C GLY A 133 -30.07 -7.80 11.95
N GLY A 134 -30.20 -7.50 10.67
CA GLY A 134 -31.44 -7.17 9.99
C GLY A 134 -31.96 -8.32 9.11
N ALA A 135 -33.28 -8.34 8.87
CA ALA A 135 -33.93 -9.28 7.95
C ALA A 135 -34.55 -8.57 6.73
N LYS A 136 -34.38 -7.25 6.63
CA LYS A 136 -34.90 -6.47 5.51
C LYS A 136 -33.89 -6.40 4.37
N ALA A 137 -34.26 -6.93 3.21
CA ALA A 137 -33.49 -6.76 1.99
C ALA A 137 -33.49 -5.28 1.54
N LEU A 138 -32.31 -4.77 1.22
CA LEU A 138 -32.08 -3.43 0.69
C LEU A 138 -31.59 -3.56 -0.75
N LYS A 139 -32.18 -2.79 -1.65
CA LYS A 139 -31.77 -2.72 -3.07
C LYS A 139 -30.82 -1.57 -3.25
N VAL A 140 -29.76 -1.81 -4.05
CA VAL A 140 -28.75 -0.80 -4.43
C VAL A 140 -28.32 -1.01 -5.88
N ASP A 141 -27.97 0.07 -6.53
CA ASP A 141 -27.33 0.07 -7.85
C ASP A 141 -25.91 0.62 -7.73
N VAL A 142 -24.96 -0.26 -7.41
CA VAL A 142 -23.56 0.11 -7.16
C VAL A 142 -22.66 -0.54 -8.20
N ARG A 143 -21.83 0.26 -8.88
CA ARG A 143 -20.74 -0.25 -9.69
C ARG A 143 -19.58 -0.68 -8.79
N LEU A 144 -19.10 -1.92 -8.96
CA LEU A 144 -17.95 -2.42 -8.20
C LEU A 144 -16.68 -2.28 -9.02
N VAL A 145 -15.64 -1.75 -8.36
CA VAL A 145 -14.24 -1.81 -8.81
C VAL A 145 -13.46 -2.47 -7.68
N CYS A 146 -12.81 -3.57 -7.97
CA CYS A 146 -12.08 -4.35 -6.96
C CYS A 146 -10.59 -4.36 -7.27
N ALA A 147 -9.74 -4.35 -6.25
CA ALA A 147 -8.30 -4.44 -6.43
C ALA A 147 -7.67 -5.50 -5.50
N THR A 148 -6.61 -6.13 -5.99
CA THR A 148 -5.81 -7.07 -5.21
C THR A 148 -4.38 -7.15 -5.74
N ASN A 149 -3.46 -7.62 -4.90
CA ASN A 149 -2.11 -8.02 -5.29
C ASN A 149 -1.91 -9.54 -5.29
N GLU A 150 -2.97 -10.29 -4.98
CA GLU A 150 -2.94 -11.75 -4.90
C GLU A 150 -3.46 -12.40 -6.19
N ASP A 151 -3.03 -13.62 -6.43
CA ASP A 151 -3.53 -14.48 -7.50
C ASP A 151 -4.87 -15.10 -7.06
N LEU A 152 -5.99 -14.46 -7.42
CA LEU A 152 -7.32 -14.93 -7.03
C LEU A 152 -7.68 -16.31 -7.59
N PRO A 153 -7.37 -16.67 -8.86
CA PRO A 153 -7.52 -18.04 -9.34
C PRO A 153 -6.84 -19.07 -8.45
N ALA A 154 -5.56 -18.84 -8.11
CA ALA A 154 -4.83 -19.77 -7.23
C ALA A 154 -5.39 -19.82 -5.80
N LEU A 155 -5.97 -18.72 -5.28
CA LEU A 155 -6.69 -18.71 -4.01
C LEU A 155 -8.03 -19.47 -4.10
N ALA A 156 -8.73 -19.37 -5.22
CA ALA A 156 -9.97 -20.07 -5.44
C ALA A 156 -9.74 -21.60 -5.51
N ASP A 157 -8.71 -22.05 -6.20
CA ASP A 157 -8.32 -23.47 -6.26
C ASP A 157 -7.97 -24.05 -4.87
N LYS A 158 -7.48 -23.20 -3.96
CA LYS A 158 -7.21 -23.55 -2.55
C LYS A 158 -8.44 -23.44 -1.64
N GLY A 159 -9.60 -23.05 -2.16
CA GLY A 159 -10.82 -22.81 -1.37
C GLY A 159 -10.75 -21.56 -0.46
N GLN A 160 -9.78 -20.67 -0.65
CA GLN A 160 -9.63 -19.44 0.11
C GLN A 160 -10.39 -18.25 -0.52
N PHE A 161 -10.75 -18.40 -1.80
CA PHE A 161 -11.64 -17.47 -2.50
C PHE A 161 -12.73 -18.27 -3.25
N ARG A 162 -13.93 -17.70 -3.37
CA ARG A 162 -15.04 -18.40 -4.02
C ARG A 162 -14.93 -18.30 -5.54
N HIS A 163 -15.02 -19.41 -6.25
CA HIS A 163 -15.02 -19.45 -7.71
C HIS A 163 -16.18 -18.66 -8.33
N ASP A 164 -17.40 -18.83 -7.76
CA ASP A 164 -18.59 -18.14 -8.25
C ASP A 164 -18.50 -16.61 -8.12
N LEU A 165 -17.90 -16.11 -7.04
CA LEU A 165 -17.63 -14.69 -6.88
C LEU A 165 -16.57 -14.22 -7.90
N LEU A 166 -15.51 -14.99 -8.09
CA LEU A 166 -14.46 -14.66 -9.06
C LEU A 166 -15.03 -14.54 -10.47
N ASP A 167 -15.87 -15.48 -10.91
CA ASP A 167 -16.54 -15.48 -12.22
C ASP A 167 -17.39 -14.21 -12.43
N ARG A 168 -18.01 -13.71 -11.37
CA ARG A 168 -18.84 -12.49 -11.45
C ARG A 168 -18.02 -11.21 -11.46
N LEU A 169 -16.87 -11.20 -10.78
CA LEU A 169 -15.98 -10.05 -10.71
C LEU A 169 -15.08 -9.92 -11.94
N ALA A 170 -14.66 -11.04 -12.51
CA ALA A 170 -13.72 -11.11 -13.62
C ALA A 170 -14.41 -10.93 -15.00
N PHE A 171 -15.38 -10.01 -15.11
CA PHE A 171 -15.90 -9.63 -16.42
C PHE A 171 -14.79 -9.10 -17.32
N ASP A 172 -13.92 -8.25 -16.78
CA ASP A 172 -12.64 -7.88 -17.37
C ASP A 172 -11.64 -7.58 -16.26
N VAL A 173 -10.36 -7.87 -16.53
CA VAL A 173 -9.26 -7.78 -15.56
C VAL A 173 -8.19 -6.85 -16.10
N ILE A 174 -7.93 -5.79 -15.36
CA ILE A 174 -6.83 -4.86 -15.64
C ILE A 174 -5.62 -5.30 -14.81
N THR A 175 -4.54 -5.71 -15.46
CA THR A 175 -3.30 -6.12 -14.76
C THR A 175 -2.23 -5.03 -14.91
N LEU A 176 -1.89 -4.37 -13.81
CA LEU A 176 -0.87 -3.31 -13.80
C LEU A 176 0.53 -3.92 -13.83
N PRO A 177 1.37 -3.53 -14.80
CA PRO A 177 2.75 -3.94 -14.83
C PRO A 177 3.52 -3.36 -13.63
N PRO A 178 4.43 -4.13 -13.02
CA PRO A 178 5.32 -3.60 -12.01
C PRO A 178 6.29 -2.58 -12.63
N LEU A 179 6.84 -1.69 -11.81
CA LEU A 179 7.66 -0.56 -12.28
C LEU A 179 8.90 -1.00 -13.07
N ARG A 180 9.48 -2.16 -12.75
CA ARG A 180 10.62 -2.75 -13.48
C ARG A 180 10.31 -3.12 -14.95
N GLU A 181 9.03 -3.35 -15.29
CA GLU A 181 8.56 -3.65 -16.65
C GLU A 181 8.17 -2.38 -17.45
N ARG A 182 8.24 -1.20 -16.81
CA ARG A 182 7.99 0.09 -17.44
C ARG A 182 9.12 1.09 -17.12
N ARG A 183 10.33 0.71 -17.51
CA ARG A 183 11.55 1.44 -17.18
C ARG A 183 11.57 2.88 -17.68
N GLU A 184 10.89 3.17 -18.79
CA GLU A 184 10.74 4.50 -19.37
C GLU A 184 10.06 5.46 -18.39
N ASP A 185 9.14 4.96 -17.55
CA ASP A 185 8.40 5.77 -16.60
C ASP A 185 9.22 6.14 -15.35
N ILE A 186 10.30 5.41 -15.04
CA ILE A 186 11.04 5.55 -13.77
C ILE A 186 11.57 6.97 -13.59
N LEU A 187 12.28 7.50 -14.59
CA LEU A 187 12.89 8.83 -14.48
C LEU A 187 11.85 9.93 -14.44
N MET A 188 10.83 9.85 -15.29
CA MET A 188 9.74 10.81 -15.32
C MET A 188 9.00 10.86 -13.97
N LEU A 189 8.69 9.71 -13.37
CA LEU A 189 8.07 9.62 -12.06
C LEU A 189 9.00 10.14 -10.96
N ALA A 190 10.29 9.81 -11.01
CA ALA A 190 11.27 10.29 -10.05
C ALA A 190 11.39 11.83 -10.10
N GLU A 191 11.44 12.43 -11.28
CA GLU A 191 11.44 13.87 -11.46
C GLU A 191 10.16 14.53 -10.93
N HIS A 192 9.00 13.94 -11.23
CA HIS A 192 7.72 14.41 -10.71
C HIS A 192 7.71 14.46 -9.17
N PHE A 193 8.16 13.39 -8.50
CA PHE A 193 8.23 13.36 -7.03
C PHE A 193 9.30 14.32 -6.48
N ALA A 194 10.44 14.43 -7.15
CA ALA A 194 11.47 15.38 -6.77
C ALA A 194 10.97 16.84 -6.85
N HIS A 195 10.25 17.20 -7.90
CA HIS A 195 9.62 18.52 -8.02
C HIS A 195 8.53 18.76 -6.97
N GLY A 196 7.76 17.72 -6.61
CA GLY A 196 6.79 17.78 -5.52
C GLY A 196 7.45 18.11 -4.18
N MET A 197 8.48 17.34 -3.83
CA MET A 197 9.24 17.50 -2.59
C MET A 197 10.01 18.84 -2.54
N THR A 198 10.56 19.28 -3.68
CA THR A 198 11.23 20.57 -3.81
C THR A 198 10.30 21.74 -3.41
N ARG A 199 9.04 21.69 -3.88
CA ARG A 199 8.02 22.69 -3.53
C ARG A 199 7.64 22.61 -2.05
N GLU A 200 7.51 21.41 -1.51
CA GLU A 200 7.19 21.20 -0.09
C GLU A 200 8.30 21.73 0.84
N LEU A 201 9.57 21.57 0.45
CA LEU A 201 10.73 22.09 1.16
C LEU A 201 10.94 23.60 0.96
N GLY A 202 10.17 24.24 0.09
CA GLY A 202 10.35 25.68 -0.24
C GLY A 202 11.63 25.97 -1.03
N TYR A 203 12.18 24.97 -1.73
CA TYR A 203 13.35 25.15 -2.56
C TYR A 203 13.01 25.82 -3.89
N PRO A 204 13.88 26.69 -4.42
CA PRO A 204 13.58 27.44 -5.66
C PRO A 204 13.52 26.56 -6.91
N LEU A 205 14.30 25.47 -6.93
CA LEU A 205 14.37 24.53 -8.07
C LEU A 205 14.90 23.17 -7.64
N PHE A 206 14.65 22.16 -8.46
CA PHE A 206 15.32 20.88 -8.41
C PHE A 206 16.47 20.85 -9.41
N ALA A 207 17.70 20.62 -8.95
CA ALA A 207 18.89 20.65 -9.79
C ALA A 207 19.12 19.37 -10.63
N GLY A 208 18.15 18.44 -10.60
CA GLY A 208 18.21 17.16 -11.32
C GLY A 208 18.89 16.04 -10.53
N PHE A 209 19.02 14.89 -11.19
CA PHE A 209 19.75 13.72 -10.68
C PHE A 209 21.17 13.69 -11.25
N SER A 210 22.16 13.27 -10.45
CA SER A 210 23.49 12.96 -10.95
C SER A 210 23.46 11.71 -11.84
N ARG A 211 24.48 11.51 -12.68
CA ARG A 211 24.60 10.28 -13.50
C ARG A 211 24.52 9.01 -12.65
N LYS A 212 25.18 9.01 -11.48
CA LYS A 212 25.17 7.87 -10.55
C LYS A 212 23.77 7.59 -10.03
N ALA A 213 23.04 8.62 -9.62
CA ALA A 213 21.66 8.48 -9.14
C ALA A 213 20.73 8.03 -10.26
N THR A 214 20.83 8.59 -11.46
CA THR A 214 20.05 8.18 -12.64
C THR A 214 20.26 6.69 -12.96
N GLN A 215 21.53 6.24 -12.97
CA GLN A 215 21.84 4.83 -13.22
C GLN A 215 21.23 3.92 -12.15
N LEU A 216 21.34 4.31 -10.87
CA LEU A 216 20.77 3.55 -9.76
C LEU A 216 19.23 3.50 -9.83
N LEU A 217 18.56 4.60 -10.21
CA LEU A 217 17.11 4.63 -10.42
C LEU A 217 16.67 3.61 -11.46
N LEU A 218 17.42 3.49 -12.57
CA LEU A 218 17.10 2.57 -13.67
C LEU A 218 17.44 1.11 -13.37
N ASP A 219 18.48 0.84 -12.58
CA ASP A 219 18.96 -0.51 -12.32
C ASP A 219 18.28 -1.17 -11.10
N TYR A 220 17.70 -0.38 -10.21
CA TYR A 220 17.04 -0.91 -9.02
C TYR A 220 15.70 -1.55 -9.39
N PRO A 221 15.36 -2.75 -8.88
CA PRO A 221 14.16 -3.51 -9.29
C PRO A 221 12.83 -2.98 -8.75
N TRP A 222 12.84 -2.03 -7.84
CA TRP A 222 11.66 -1.38 -7.23
C TRP A 222 10.61 -2.36 -6.72
N PRO A 223 10.91 -3.23 -5.73
CA PRO A 223 9.94 -4.19 -5.20
C PRO A 223 8.69 -3.54 -4.60
N GLY A 224 8.78 -2.29 -4.11
CA GLY A 224 7.65 -1.49 -3.66
C GLY A 224 7.06 -0.57 -4.74
N ASN A 225 7.47 -0.76 -6.00
CA ASN A 225 6.96 -0.04 -7.17
C ASN A 225 6.99 1.50 -7.02
N VAL A 226 5.98 2.19 -7.53
CA VAL A 226 5.88 3.65 -7.52
C VAL A 226 5.86 4.22 -6.09
N ARG A 227 5.26 3.51 -5.15
CA ARG A 227 5.24 3.94 -3.73
C ARG A 227 6.64 3.96 -3.13
N GLU A 228 7.46 2.97 -3.42
CA GLU A 228 8.85 2.93 -2.98
C GLU A 228 9.70 4.00 -3.67
N LEU A 229 9.56 4.15 -5.00
CA LEU A 229 10.24 5.18 -5.76
C LEU A 229 9.97 6.57 -5.19
N LYS A 230 8.70 6.92 -4.95
CA LYS A 230 8.29 8.18 -4.31
C LYS A 230 9.02 8.39 -2.98
N ASN A 231 8.92 7.42 -2.07
CA ASN A 231 9.53 7.51 -0.75
C ASN A 231 11.06 7.65 -0.80
N VAL A 232 11.71 6.96 -1.73
CA VAL A 232 13.17 7.02 -1.90
C VAL A 232 13.60 8.40 -2.40
N VAL A 233 12.94 8.92 -3.43
CA VAL A 233 13.25 10.24 -4.01
C VAL A 233 13.03 11.36 -3.00
N GLU A 234 11.84 11.42 -2.39
CA GLU A 234 11.48 12.44 -1.42
C GLU A 234 12.44 12.45 -0.22
N ARG A 235 12.71 11.28 0.37
CA ARG A 235 13.64 11.12 1.48
C ARG A 235 15.07 11.52 1.12
N SER A 236 15.54 11.15 -0.07
CA SER A 236 16.90 11.44 -0.52
C SER A 236 17.08 12.94 -0.72
N LEU A 237 16.09 13.62 -1.30
CA LEU A 237 16.10 15.05 -1.49
C LEU A 237 16.07 15.81 -0.15
N TYR A 238 15.21 15.37 0.78
CA TYR A 238 15.17 15.90 2.13
C TYR A 238 16.53 15.78 2.86
N ARG A 239 17.19 14.61 2.76
CA ARG A 239 18.49 14.38 3.42
C ARG A 239 19.66 15.12 2.78
N GLN A 240 19.60 15.40 1.48
CA GLN A 240 20.65 16.16 0.80
C GLN A 240 20.76 17.60 1.33
N GLY A 241 19.65 18.27 1.63
CA GLY A 241 19.60 19.59 2.25
C GLY A 241 20.14 20.75 1.41
N ASN A 242 20.70 20.50 0.22
CA ASN A 242 21.23 21.53 -0.69
C ASN A 242 20.54 21.47 -2.04
N PRO A 243 19.63 22.42 -2.35
CA PRO A 243 18.88 22.40 -3.61
C PRO A 243 19.69 22.79 -4.86
N GLN A 244 20.88 23.34 -4.69
CA GLN A 244 21.71 23.80 -5.83
C GLN A 244 22.54 22.68 -6.45
N LEU A 245 22.66 21.54 -5.79
CA LEU A 245 23.42 20.39 -6.28
C LEU A 245 22.47 19.30 -6.80
N PRO A 246 22.84 18.62 -7.91
CA PRO A 246 22.12 17.43 -8.34
C PRO A 246 22.06 16.37 -7.26
N LEU A 247 20.91 15.67 -7.13
CA LEU A 247 20.75 14.57 -6.19
C LEU A 247 21.70 13.42 -6.56
N ALA A 248 22.70 13.18 -5.73
CA ALA A 248 23.78 12.23 -6.01
C ALA A 248 23.59 10.87 -5.31
N GLU A 249 23.00 10.88 -4.12
CA GLU A 249 22.84 9.69 -3.29
C GLU A 249 21.37 9.39 -3.04
N LEU A 250 20.97 8.13 -3.32
CA LEU A 250 19.63 7.64 -3.07
C LEU A 250 19.62 6.80 -1.79
N VAL A 251 18.74 7.16 -0.87
CA VAL A 251 18.54 6.44 0.40
C VAL A 251 17.51 5.33 0.19
N LEU A 252 17.94 4.19 -0.35
CA LEU A 252 17.07 3.04 -0.60
C LEU A 252 16.54 2.45 0.71
N ASN A 253 17.42 2.20 1.68
CA ASN A 253 17.05 1.65 2.98
C ASN A 253 17.03 2.73 4.07
N PRO A 254 15.84 3.16 4.55
CA PRO A 254 15.75 4.16 5.61
C PRO A 254 16.18 3.64 6.99
N PHE A 255 16.24 2.32 7.14
CA PHE A 255 16.54 1.63 8.40
C PHE A 255 18.02 1.36 8.57
N ASP A 256 18.86 1.81 7.65
CA ASP A 256 20.31 1.66 7.77
C ASP A 256 20.83 2.61 8.86
N SER A 257 21.07 2.00 10.03
CA SER A 257 21.53 2.70 11.23
C SER A 257 22.31 1.74 12.13
N PRO A 258 23.43 2.18 12.71
CA PRO A 258 24.16 1.37 13.69
C PRO A 258 23.34 1.07 14.95
N TRP A 259 22.30 1.86 15.22
CA TRP A 259 21.41 1.74 16.37
C TRP A 259 20.13 0.92 16.08
N ARG A 260 20.04 0.32 14.90
CA ARG A 260 18.87 -0.49 14.53
C ARG A 260 18.69 -1.64 15.53
N PRO A 261 17.51 -1.80 16.18
CA PRO A 261 17.21 -2.97 16.98
C PRO A 261 17.32 -4.23 16.11
N ARG A 262 18.28 -5.10 16.41
CA ARG A 262 18.37 -6.42 15.75
C ARG A 262 17.49 -7.37 16.51
N ALA A 263 16.72 -8.23 15.82
CA ALA A 263 16.00 -9.32 16.45
C ALA A 263 16.99 -10.11 17.32
N ALA A 264 16.61 -10.36 18.59
CA ALA A 264 17.43 -11.10 19.55
C ALA A 264 17.57 -12.56 19.08
N GLY A 265 18.55 -12.81 18.24
CA GLY A 265 18.83 -14.12 17.64
C GLY A 265 20.15 -14.12 16.92
N LYS A 266 21.23 -13.96 17.67
CA LYS A 266 22.68 -14.11 17.48
C LYS A 266 23.41 -12.86 17.96
N ALA A 267 23.37 -12.61 19.26
CA ALA A 267 24.44 -11.83 19.88
C ALA A 267 25.73 -12.62 19.68
N ALA A 268 26.65 -12.10 18.89
CA ALA A 268 28.05 -12.56 18.95
C ALA A 268 28.50 -12.41 20.40
N PRO A 269 29.27 -13.34 20.95
CA PRO A 269 29.79 -13.21 22.31
C PRO A 269 30.53 -11.88 22.44
N VAL A 270 30.09 -11.04 23.35
CA VAL A 270 30.87 -9.85 23.73
C VAL A 270 32.11 -10.38 24.45
N GLU A 271 33.24 -10.38 23.79
CA GLU A 271 34.54 -10.54 24.49
C GLU A 271 34.68 -9.36 25.44
N ILE A 272 34.43 -9.60 26.69
CA ILE A 272 34.79 -8.67 27.77
C ILE A 272 36.32 -8.71 27.86
N PRO A 273 37.05 -7.59 27.62
CA PRO A 273 38.46 -7.55 27.86
C PRO A 273 38.71 -7.89 29.32
N ALA A 274 39.50 -8.98 29.57
CA ALA A 274 39.90 -9.32 30.92
C ALA A 274 40.60 -8.10 31.54
N LEU A 275 40.02 -7.55 32.62
CA LEU A 275 40.70 -6.56 33.45
C LEU A 275 42.05 -7.17 33.90
N ALA A 276 43.14 -6.59 33.45
CA ALA A 276 44.47 -6.93 33.93
C ALA A 276 44.51 -6.77 35.44
N ALA A 277 44.69 -7.91 36.14
CA ALA A 277 44.91 -7.92 37.57
C ALA A 277 46.15 -7.09 37.90
N HIS A 278 45.94 -5.97 38.59
CA HIS A 278 47.06 -5.22 39.18
C HIS A 278 47.73 -6.10 40.22
N ALA A 279 48.96 -6.50 39.93
CA ALA A 279 49.85 -7.15 40.89
C ALA A 279 50.08 -6.21 42.07
N ALA A 280 49.72 -6.64 43.25
CA ALA A 280 50.08 -5.96 44.50
C ALA A 280 51.59 -5.98 44.75
N PRO A 281 52.20 -4.90 45.22
CA PRO A 281 53.64 -4.87 45.51
C PRO A 281 53.97 -5.78 46.71
N ALA A 282 55.03 -6.62 46.56
CA ALA A 282 55.53 -7.50 47.59
C ALA A 282 56.06 -6.70 48.80
N ALA A 283 55.52 -7.02 50.00
CA ALA A 283 55.98 -6.50 51.28
C ALA A 283 57.38 -7.02 51.59
N ALA A 284 58.28 -6.09 51.76
CA ALA A 284 59.62 -6.38 52.23
C ALA A 284 59.64 -6.95 53.66
N GLN A 285 60.16 -8.15 53.85
CA GLN A 285 60.46 -8.73 55.18
C GLN A 285 61.69 -8.02 55.75
N ALA A 286 61.45 -7.29 56.83
CA ALA A 286 62.60 -6.76 57.66
C ALA A 286 63.09 -7.86 58.56
N ALA A 287 64.36 -8.17 58.46
CA ALA A 287 65.10 -9.04 59.37
C ALA A 287 65.30 -8.37 60.71
N ALA A 288 64.98 -9.09 61.79
CA ALA A 288 65.33 -8.72 63.17
C ALA A 288 66.71 -9.23 63.55
N PRO A 289 67.53 -8.48 64.26
CA PRO A 289 68.77 -8.94 64.70
C PRO A 289 68.71 -9.75 65.99
N ALA A 290 69.48 -10.81 66.07
CA ALA A 290 69.77 -11.59 67.27
C ALA A 290 70.66 -10.84 68.22
N HIS A 291 70.36 -10.86 69.51
CA HIS A 291 71.26 -10.62 70.59
C HIS A 291 71.15 -11.68 71.68
N ALA A 292 72.27 -12.27 71.94
CA ALA A 292 72.92 -12.88 73.12
C ALA A 292 72.03 -13.57 74.17
#